data_0551dd1209a542e3ee81f4623c2a57ae
#
_entry.id   0551dd1209a542e3ee81f4623c2a57ae
#
_cell.length_a   1.000
_cell.length_b   1.000
_cell.length_c   1.000
_cell.angle_alpha   90.00
_cell.angle_beta   90.00
_cell.angle_gamma   90.00
#
_symmetry.space_group_name_H-M   'P 1'
#
loop_
_entity.id
_entity.type
_entity.pdbx_description
1 polymer ?
#
loop_
_entity_poly.entity_id
_entity_poly.type
_entity_poly.pdbx_seq_one_letter_code
_entity_poly.pdbx_strand_id
1 'polypeptide(L)'
;MADMTFRRLGQSGLTVSTIGLGGNNFGLRLDLDASRAVVETALDEGITLIDTSDSYGASEEILGEVLDGRRDDVVIATKFGSDLRGGNGADFGARGSRRYIRRAVERSLRRLRTDWIDLYQMHVPDPATPIEETLSALDDLVHEGKVRYVGHSNFTAWATADADWIARSKGYERFVSAQNEYSLMRRGVEAELLPACEHYGLGFLQYFPLFSGLLTGKYRRGEPPPEGSRYHVWNLGKRLSDDRFDVIEKLEAYAAEHGVTLLDVAIGYLAAQPAVASVIAGATTPEQVRANAGALRWQPSADDVNALRELL
;
A
#
# COMPACT_ATOMS: atom_id res chain seq x y z
N MET A 1 18.40 -14.70 5.31
CA MET A 1 17.05 -14.12 5.39
C MET A 1 17.17 -12.80 6.11
N ALA A 2 16.53 -11.74 5.62
CA ALA A 2 16.41 -10.50 6.39
C ALA A 2 15.54 -10.83 7.61
N ASP A 3 15.90 -10.31 8.80
CA ASP A 3 15.04 -10.45 9.98
C ASP A 3 13.82 -9.53 9.78
N MET A 4 12.75 -10.07 9.15
CA MET A 4 11.52 -9.34 8.95
C MET A 4 10.93 -8.95 10.30
N THR A 5 10.66 -7.66 10.47
CA THR A 5 10.00 -7.14 11.65
C THR A 5 8.50 -7.01 11.41
N PHE A 6 7.73 -7.03 12.51
CA PHE A 6 6.28 -6.97 12.47
C PHE A 6 5.78 -5.81 13.31
N ARG A 7 4.69 -5.19 12.87
CA ARG A 7 4.05 -4.06 13.56
C ARG A 7 2.55 -4.26 13.63
N ARG A 8 1.95 -3.73 14.66
CA ARG A 8 0.50 -3.62 14.72
C ARG A 8 0.02 -2.61 13.68
N LEU A 9 -1.10 -2.90 13.04
CA LEU A 9 -1.78 -1.96 12.18
C LEU A 9 -2.59 -0.97 13.05
N GLY A 10 -1.96 0.13 13.38
CA GLY A 10 -2.50 1.11 14.34
C GLY A 10 -2.70 0.51 15.74
N GLN A 11 -3.84 0.79 16.34
CA GLN A 11 -4.22 0.26 17.65
C GLN A 11 -5.04 -1.04 17.56
N SER A 12 -5.15 -1.64 16.35
CA SER A 12 -5.86 -2.91 16.16
C SER A 12 -5.04 -4.11 16.66
N GLY A 13 -5.66 -5.28 16.74
CA GLY A 13 -4.98 -6.56 16.98
C GLY A 13 -4.28 -7.12 15.75
N LEU A 14 -4.46 -6.52 14.55
CA LEU A 14 -3.86 -6.99 13.31
C LEU A 14 -2.37 -6.65 13.27
N THR A 15 -1.54 -7.68 13.10
CA THR A 15 -0.09 -7.52 12.96
C THR A 15 0.30 -7.79 11.52
N VAL A 16 1.15 -6.94 10.96
CA VAL A 16 1.63 -7.02 9.57
C VAL A 16 3.15 -6.94 9.51
N SER A 17 3.74 -7.52 8.47
CA SER A 17 5.17 -7.34 8.18
C SER A 17 5.49 -5.88 7.85
N THR A 18 6.65 -5.38 8.28
CA THR A 18 7.06 -3.98 8.04
C THR A 18 7.26 -3.67 6.55
N ILE A 19 7.53 -4.69 5.73
CA ILE A 19 7.40 -4.60 4.26
C ILE A 19 6.13 -5.34 3.85
N GLY A 20 5.32 -4.70 3.00
CA GLY A 20 4.18 -5.30 2.33
C GLY A 20 4.44 -5.49 0.83
N LEU A 21 3.83 -6.49 0.22
CA LEU A 21 3.87 -6.73 -1.21
C LEU A 21 2.69 -6.07 -1.91
N GLY A 22 2.96 -5.16 -2.85
CA GLY A 22 1.93 -4.54 -3.70
C GLY A 22 1.63 -5.38 -4.93
N GLY A 23 0.38 -5.82 -5.08
CA GLY A 23 -0.11 -6.72 -6.14
C GLY A 23 -0.52 -6.04 -7.45
N ASN A 24 -0.32 -4.74 -7.62
CA ASN A 24 -0.80 -4.02 -8.81
C ASN A 24 -0.11 -4.42 -10.14
N ASN A 25 0.94 -5.25 -10.08
CA ASN A 25 1.60 -5.80 -11.26
C ASN A 25 1.00 -7.14 -11.71
N PHE A 26 0.26 -7.84 -10.84
CA PHE A 26 -0.27 -9.17 -11.11
C PHE A 26 -1.42 -9.10 -12.12
N GLY A 27 -1.33 -9.90 -13.19
CA GLY A 27 -2.27 -9.87 -14.30
C GLY A 27 -2.16 -8.67 -15.24
N LEU A 28 -1.28 -7.69 -14.94
CA LEU A 28 -0.99 -6.54 -15.80
C LEU A 28 0.39 -6.63 -16.45
N ARG A 29 1.42 -6.89 -15.66
CA ARG A 29 2.82 -6.99 -16.08
C ARG A 29 3.37 -8.40 -15.87
N LEU A 30 2.81 -9.13 -14.96
CA LEU A 30 3.18 -10.49 -14.61
C LEU A 30 1.99 -11.40 -14.88
N ASP A 31 2.26 -12.50 -15.56
CA ASP A 31 1.37 -13.63 -15.67
C ASP A 31 1.27 -14.40 -14.33
N LEU A 32 0.56 -15.51 -14.33
CA LEU A 32 0.36 -16.34 -13.13
C LEU A 32 1.68 -16.88 -12.58
N ASP A 33 2.55 -17.43 -13.43
CA ASP A 33 3.80 -18.10 -12.99
C ASP A 33 4.80 -17.08 -12.43
N ALA A 34 4.97 -15.94 -13.10
CA ALA A 34 5.81 -14.85 -12.60
C ALA A 34 5.24 -14.23 -11.31
N SER A 35 3.92 -14.09 -11.20
CA SER A 35 3.27 -13.62 -9.98
C SER A 35 3.47 -14.61 -8.82
N ARG A 36 3.35 -15.92 -9.09
CA ARG A 36 3.61 -16.99 -8.13
C ARG A 36 5.03 -16.89 -7.56
N ALA A 37 6.03 -16.79 -8.44
CA ALA A 37 7.43 -16.68 -8.01
C ALA A 37 7.67 -15.46 -7.12
N VAL A 38 7.02 -14.33 -7.40
CA VAL A 38 7.10 -13.10 -6.58
C VAL A 38 6.43 -13.31 -5.22
N VAL A 39 5.23 -13.90 -5.19
CA VAL A 39 4.49 -14.13 -3.94
C VAL A 39 5.20 -15.16 -3.06
N GLU A 40 5.65 -16.29 -3.61
CA GLU A 40 6.39 -17.31 -2.87
C GLU A 40 7.67 -16.73 -2.27
N THR A 41 8.42 -15.95 -3.05
CA THR A 41 9.62 -15.26 -2.52
C THR A 41 9.25 -14.28 -1.41
N ALA A 42 8.13 -13.56 -1.52
CA ALA A 42 7.70 -12.66 -0.45
C ALA A 42 7.43 -13.43 0.86
N LEU A 43 6.75 -14.56 0.77
CA LEU A 43 6.51 -15.42 1.93
C LEU A 43 7.80 -16.00 2.52
N ASP A 44 8.75 -16.40 1.67
CA ASP A 44 10.08 -16.89 2.10
C ASP A 44 10.90 -15.81 2.82
N GLU A 45 10.74 -14.54 2.44
CA GLU A 45 11.36 -13.39 3.11
C GLU A 45 10.56 -12.91 4.35
N GLY A 46 9.47 -13.58 4.72
CA GLY A 46 8.64 -13.26 5.88
C GLY A 46 7.66 -12.12 5.67
N ILE A 47 7.40 -11.72 4.42
CA ILE A 47 6.39 -10.70 4.09
C ILE A 47 5.02 -11.35 4.19
N THR A 48 4.20 -10.88 5.14
CA THR A 48 2.84 -11.41 5.36
C THR A 48 1.74 -10.50 4.79
N LEU A 49 1.98 -9.19 4.66
CA LEU A 49 1.00 -8.27 4.10
C LEU A 49 1.06 -8.27 2.57
N ILE A 50 -0.04 -8.63 1.92
CA ILE A 50 -0.23 -8.53 0.46
C ILE A 50 -1.37 -7.57 0.18
N ASP A 51 -1.06 -6.47 -0.51
CA ASP A 51 -2.01 -5.42 -0.88
C ASP A 51 -2.45 -5.55 -2.34
N THR A 52 -3.73 -5.67 -2.57
CA THR A 52 -4.36 -5.73 -3.90
C THR A 52 -5.58 -4.80 -3.98
N SER A 53 -6.39 -4.93 -5.01
CA SER A 53 -7.64 -4.19 -5.20
C SER A 53 -8.50 -4.88 -6.27
N ASP A 54 -9.80 -4.71 -6.19
CA ASP A 54 -10.75 -5.09 -7.24
C ASP A 54 -10.49 -4.38 -8.58
N SER A 55 -9.71 -3.29 -8.56
CA SER A 55 -9.34 -2.50 -9.74
C SER A 55 -7.99 -2.87 -10.37
N TYR A 56 -7.25 -3.85 -9.80
CA TYR A 56 -5.92 -4.24 -10.31
C TYR A 56 -5.97 -5.40 -11.31
N GLY A 57 -6.86 -5.33 -12.29
CA GLY A 57 -7.01 -6.36 -13.31
C GLY A 57 -7.30 -7.74 -12.71
N ALA A 58 -6.50 -8.74 -13.01
CA ALA A 58 -6.64 -10.12 -12.52
C ALA A 58 -5.89 -10.38 -11.20
N SER A 59 -5.47 -9.34 -10.47
CA SER A 59 -4.61 -9.51 -9.29
C SER A 59 -5.28 -10.34 -8.19
N GLU A 60 -6.58 -10.13 -7.92
CA GLU A 60 -7.31 -10.91 -6.91
C GLU A 60 -7.48 -12.38 -7.33
N GLU A 61 -7.73 -12.67 -8.63
CA GLU A 61 -7.82 -14.03 -9.16
C GLU A 61 -6.49 -14.78 -9.05
N ILE A 62 -5.39 -14.10 -9.40
CA ILE A 62 -4.04 -14.65 -9.30
C ILE A 62 -3.70 -14.96 -7.84
N LEU A 63 -3.96 -14.03 -6.93
CA LEU A 63 -3.73 -14.26 -5.50
C LEU A 63 -4.58 -15.41 -4.97
N GLY A 64 -5.84 -15.51 -5.37
CA GLY A 64 -6.71 -16.62 -4.99
C GLY A 64 -6.20 -17.99 -5.46
N GLU A 65 -5.48 -18.03 -6.58
CA GLU A 65 -4.85 -19.26 -7.08
C GLU A 65 -3.50 -19.56 -6.43
N VAL A 66 -2.67 -18.54 -6.27
CA VAL A 66 -1.31 -18.71 -5.72
C VAL A 66 -1.33 -19.04 -4.23
N LEU A 67 -2.32 -18.52 -3.50
CA LEU A 67 -2.46 -18.71 -2.06
C LEU A 67 -3.34 -19.92 -1.68
N ASP A 68 -3.71 -20.75 -2.65
CA ASP A 68 -4.45 -21.98 -2.36
C ASP A 68 -3.67 -22.87 -1.37
N GLY A 69 -4.32 -23.22 -0.25
CA GLY A 69 -3.70 -23.94 0.87
C GLY A 69 -2.76 -23.12 1.77
N ARG A 70 -2.55 -21.82 1.47
CA ARG A 70 -1.67 -20.88 2.22
C ARG A 70 -2.38 -19.60 2.66
N ARG A 71 -3.70 -19.58 2.59
CA ARG A 71 -4.50 -18.37 2.89
C ARG A 71 -4.26 -17.83 4.31
N ASP A 72 -4.04 -18.71 5.27
CA ASP A 72 -3.79 -18.37 6.68
C ASP A 72 -2.39 -17.80 6.94
N ASP A 73 -1.45 -17.96 6.00
CA ASP A 73 -0.07 -17.47 6.14
C ASP A 73 0.03 -15.96 5.88
N VAL A 74 -1.04 -15.33 5.35
CA VAL A 74 -1.01 -13.95 4.86
C VAL A 74 -2.13 -13.09 5.42
N VAL A 75 -1.86 -11.79 5.46
CA VAL A 75 -2.83 -10.72 5.62
C VAL A 75 -3.16 -10.16 4.25
N ILE A 76 -4.36 -10.41 3.72
CA ILE A 76 -4.81 -9.83 2.46
C ILE A 76 -5.51 -8.50 2.72
N ALA A 77 -4.92 -7.42 2.17
CA ALA A 77 -5.55 -6.13 2.07
C ALA A 77 -6.07 -5.94 0.64
N THR A 78 -7.39 -5.82 0.47
CA THR A 78 -7.97 -5.46 -0.83
C THR A 78 -8.88 -4.25 -0.71
N LYS A 79 -9.32 -3.71 -1.85
CA LYS A 79 -10.01 -2.41 -1.91
C LYS A 79 -11.23 -2.47 -2.80
N PHE A 80 -12.17 -1.54 -2.52
CA PHE A 80 -13.37 -1.28 -3.33
C PHE A 80 -13.53 0.22 -3.56
N GLY A 81 -14.40 0.60 -4.48
CA GLY A 81 -14.82 1.99 -4.65
C GLY A 81 -14.14 2.73 -5.78
N SER A 82 -13.13 2.15 -6.44
CA SER A 82 -12.59 2.67 -7.70
C SER A 82 -13.56 2.50 -8.86
N ASP A 83 -13.40 3.32 -9.92
CA ASP A 83 -14.18 3.21 -11.14
C ASP A 83 -13.73 1.99 -11.97
N LEU A 84 -14.53 0.94 -11.92
CA LEU A 84 -14.33 -0.29 -12.69
C LEU A 84 -15.10 -0.28 -14.03
N ARG A 85 -15.65 0.86 -14.43
CA ARG A 85 -16.47 0.97 -15.65
C ARG A 85 -17.56 -0.12 -15.73
N GLY A 86 -18.22 -0.36 -14.60
CA GLY A 86 -19.26 -1.37 -14.46
C GLY A 86 -18.76 -2.78 -14.11
N GLY A 87 -17.49 -3.00 -13.88
CA GLY A 87 -16.92 -4.30 -13.48
C GLY A 87 -17.61 -4.95 -12.27
N ASN A 88 -18.04 -4.15 -11.28
CA ASN A 88 -18.86 -4.60 -10.15
C ASN A 88 -20.38 -4.40 -10.39
N GLY A 89 -20.82 -4.19 -11.64
CA GLY A 89 -22.18 -3.84 -12.02
C GLY A 89 -22.46 -2.35 -11.90
N ALA A 90 -23.66 -1.93 -12.31
CA ALA A 90 -24.04 -0.52 -12.29
C ALA A 90 -23.92 0.10 -10.89
N ASP A 91 -23.15 1.19 -10.79
CA ASP A 91 -22.84 1.89 -9.53
C ASP A 91 -23.49 3.28 -9.42
N PHE A 92 -23.88 3.84 -10.58
CA PHE A 92 -24.47 5.19 -10.66
C PHE A 92 -23.61 6.28 -10.01
N GLY A 93 -22.31 6.07 -9.93
CA GLY A 93 -21.35 6.96 -9.26
C GLY A 93 -21.30 6.85 -7.73
N ALA A 94 -22.15 6.00 -7.11
CA ALA A 94 -22.25 5.84 -5.66
C ALA A 94 -21.54 4.55 -5.19
N ARG A 95 -20.21 4.56 -5.25
CA ARG A 95 -19.36 3.39 -4.95
C ARG A 95 -19.09 3.18 -3.46
N GLY A 96 -19.43 4.15 -2.61
CA GLY A 96 -19.49 4.01 -1.17
C GLY A 96 -20.84 3.50 -0.65
N SER A 97 -21.83 3.32 -1.52
CA SER A 97 -23.16 2.88 -1.11
C SER A 97 -23.18 1.43 -0.63
N ARG A 98 -24.06 1.14 0.33
CA ARG A 98 -24.30 -0.22 0.86
C ARG A 98 -24.51 -1.24 -0.26
N ARG A 99 -25.31 -0.89 -1.27
CA ARG A 99 -25.58 -1.76 -2.40
C ARG A 99 -24.32 -2.11 -3.18
N TYR A 100 -23.43 -1.13 -3.42
CA TYR A 100 -22.19 -1.36 -4.16
C TYR A 100 -21.21 -2.17 -3.33
N ILE A 101 -20.97 -1.79 -2.07
CA ILE A 101 -20.04 -2.46 -1.15
C ILE A 101 -20.35 -3.95 -1.04
N ARG A 102 -21.63 -4.30 -0.84
CA ARG A 102 -22.06 -5.70 -0.76
C ARG A 102 -21.74 -6.50 -2.02
N ARG A 103 -21.94 -5.93 -3.20
CA ARG A 103 -21.58 -6.61 -4.45
C ARG A 103 -20.07 -6.71 -4.66
N ALA A 104 -19.34 -5.66 -4.30
CA ALA A 104 -17.91 -5.62 -4.46
C ALA A 104 -17.23 -6.68 -3.58
N VAL A 105 -17.58 -6.77 -2.30
CA VAL A 105 -17.00 -7.76 -1.38
C VAL A 105 -17.25 -9.19 -1.82
N GLU A 106 -18.48 -9.53 -2.25
CA GLU A 106 -18.81 -10.87 -2.76
C GLU A 106 -17.99 -11.27 -3.98
N ARG A 107 -17.66 -10.30 -4.83
CA ARG A 107 -16.80 -10.52 -6.00
C ARG A 107 -15.34 -10.69 -5.62
N SER A 108 -14.85 -9.87 -4.70
CA SER A 108 -13.48 -10.00 -4.17
C SER A 108 -13.27 -11.34 -3.48
N LEU A 109 -14.20 -11.77 -2.62
CA LEU A 109 -14.15 -13.09 -1.96
C LEU A 109 -14.09 -14.24 -2.98
N ARG A 110 -14.92 -14.19 -4.04
CA ARG A 110 -14.89 -15.22 -5.10
C ARG A 110 -13.57 -15.22 -5.88
N ARG A 111 -13.03 -14.03 -6.25
CA ARG A 111 -11.75 -13.93 -6.97
C ARG A 111 -10.59 -14.40 -6.10
N LEU A 112 -10.57 -14.01 -4.85
CA LEU A 112 -9.56 -14.42 -3.86
C LEU A 112 -9.72 -15.86 -3.37
N ARG A 113 -10.82 -16.55 -3.73
CA ARG A 113 -11.12 -17.95 -3.33
C ARG A 113 -11.07 -18.13 -1.82
N THR A 114 -11.65 -17.18 -1.06
CA THR A 114 -11.64 -17.16 0.41
C THR A 114 -12.99 -16.69 0.96
N ASP A 115 -13.28 -17.06 2.20
CA ASP A 115 -14.51 -16.65 2.89
C ASP A 115 -14.36 -15.34 3.67
N TRP A 116 -13.12 -14.83 3.81
CA TRP A 116 -12.86 -13.58 4.53
C TRP A 116 -11.73 -12.75 3.90
N ILE A 117 -11.79 -11.43 4.15
CA ILE A 117 -10.76 -10.45 3.85
C ILE A 117 -10.21 -9.92 5.17
N ASP A 118 -8.88 -9.88 5.33
CA ASP A 118 -8.28 -9.40 6.59
C ASP A 118 -8.42 -7.88 6.72
N LEU A 119 -8.14 -7.11 5.65
CA LEU A 119 -8.28 -5.67 5.60
C LEU A 119 -9.02 -5.23 4.34
N TYR A 120 -10.23 -4.69 4.50
CA TYR A 120 -11.03 -4.20 3.38
C TYR A 120 -11.06 -2.68 3.37
N GLN A 121 -10.56 -2.06 2.30
CA GLN A 121 -10.30 -0.63 2.27
C GLN A 121 -11.18 0.08 1.24
N MET A 122 -11.74 1.22 1.63
CA MET A 122 -12.32 2.16 0.66
C MET A 122 -11.19 2.80 -0.14
N HIS A 123 -11.11 2.53 -1.45
CA HIS A 123 -9.98 2.91 -2.30
C HIS A 123 -9.86 4.42 -2.53
N VAL A 124 -10.98 5.08 -2.72
CA VAL A 124 -11.09 6.53 -2.88
C VAL A 124 -12.34 7.04 -2.17
N PRO A 125 -12.34 8.28 -1.66
CA PRO A 125 -13.55 8.90 -1.13
C PRO A 125 -14.66 8.93 -2.18
N ASP A 126 -15.90 8.68 -1.76
CA ASP A 126 -17.08 8.78 -2.61
C ASP A 126 -17.94 9.98 -2.21
N PRO A 127 -17.91 11.09 -2.97
CA PRO A 127 -18.72 12.26 -2.64
C PRO A 127 -20.23 12.09 -2.88
N ALA A 128 -20.63 11.00 -3.56
CA ALA A 128 -22.02 10.70 -3.85
C ALA A 128 -22.73 9.93 -2.73
N THR A 129 -21.97 9.39 -1.75
CA THR A 129 -22.50 8.62 -0.64
C THR A 129 -22.06 9.22 0.69
N PRO A 130 -22.97 9.51 1.63
CA PRO A 130 -22.58 9.89 2.98
C PRO A 130 -21.68 8.84 3.62
N ILE A 131 -20.58 9.26 4.25
CA ILE A 131 -19.61 8.34 4.87
C ILE A 131 -20.26 7.47 5.97
N GLU A 132 -21.32 7.94 6.62
CA GLU A 132 -22.10 7.18 7.60
C GLU A 132 -22.70 5.91 6.96
N GLU A 133 -23.24 5.98 5.72
CA GLU A 133 -23.76 4.80 5.03
C GLU A 133 -22.65 3.80 4.71
N THR A 134 -21.51 4.30 4.26
CA THR A 134 -20.33 3.47 3.97
C THR A 134 -19.85 2.74 5.23
N LEU A 135 -19.69 3.46 6.33
CA LEU A 135 -19.26 2.88 7.61
C LEU A 135 -20.25 1.84 8.13
N SER A 136 -21.55 2.14 8.08
CA SER A 136 -22.59 1.18 8.46
C SER A 136 -22.57 -0.09 7.60
N ALA A 137 -22.31 0.04 6.29
CA ALA A 137 -22.21 -1.12 5.41
C ALA A 137 -20.95 -1.96 5.68
N LEU A 138 -19.83 -1.33 6.03
CA LEU A 138 -18.60 -2.01 6.40
C LEU A 138 -18.72 -2.71 7.75
N ASP A 139 -19.38 -2.08 8.73
CA ASP A 139 -19.70 -2.64 10.02
C ASP A 139 -20.50 -3.95 9.89
N ASP A 140 -21.54 -3.96 9.03
CA ASP A 140 -22.29 -5.19 8.73
C ASP A 140 -21.38 -6.30 8.21
N LEU A 141 -20.40 -6.00 7.34
CA LEU A 141 -19.48 -7.01 6.78
C LEU A 141 -18.54 -7.59 7.84
N VAL A 142 -18.16 -6.80 8.83
CA VAL A 142 -17.36 -7.27 9.97
C VAL A 142 -18.19 -8.20 10.83
N HIS A 143 -19.43 -7.81 11.18
CA HIS A 143 -20.35 -8.65 11.94
C HIS A 143 -20.73 -9.96 11.23
N GLU A 144 -20.81 -9.95 9.88
CA GLU A 144 -21.01 -11.15 9.07
C GLU A 144 -19.76 -12.04 9.00
N GLY A 145 -18.60 -11.58 9.48
CA GLY A 145 -17.32 -12.30 9.43
C GLY A 145 -16.66 -12.33 8.05
N LYS A 146 -17.18 -11.62 7.06
CA LYS A 146 -16.60 -11.51 5.71
C LYS A 146 -15.37 -10.62 5.66
N VAL A 147 -15.27 -9.68 6.60
CA VAL A 147 -14.16 -8.73 6.74
C VAL A 147 -13.70 -8.76 8.18
N ARG A 148 -12.39 -8.74 8.42
CA ARG A 148 -11.82 -8.71 9.77
C ARG A 148 -11.59 -7.28 10.25
N TYR A 149 -11.03 -6.43 9.38
CA TYR A 149 -10.72 -5.04 9.67
C TYR A 149 -11.05 -4.16 8.48
N VAL A 150 -11.38 -2.91 8.75
CA VAL A 150 -11.71 -1.93 7.71
C VAL A 150 -10.70 -0.80 7.68
N GLY A 151 -10.46 -0.23 6.48
CA GLY A 151 -9.55 0.87 6.28
C GLY A 151 -9.99 1.79 5.16
N HIS A 152 -9.24 2.84 4.94
CA HIS A 152 -9.46 3.76 3.83
C HIS A 152 -8.17 4.09 3.07
N SER A 153 -8.32 4.61 1.87
CA SER A 153 -7.23 5.09 1.04
C SER A 153 -7.59 6.44 0.41
N ASN A 154 -6.57 7.29 0.23
CA ASN A 154 -6.74 8.61 -0.39
C ASN A 154 -7.65 9.59 0.35
N PHE A 155 -7.91 9.38 1.62
CA PHE A 155 -8.60 10.33 2.47
C PHE A 155 -7.65 11.45 2.89
N THR A 156 -8.20 12.64 3.11
CA THR A 156 -7.53 13.74 3.80
C THR A 156 -7.56 13.52 5.31
N ALA A 157 -6.76 14.27 6.06
CA ALA A 157 -6.78 14.20 7.52
C ALA A 157 -8.17 14.53 8.10
N TRP A 158 -8.84 15.56 7.55
CA TRP A 158 -10.18 15.94 8.03
C TRP A 158 -11.23 14.85 7.72
N ALA A 159 -11.17 14.22 6.53
CA ALA A 159 -12.08 13.12 6.18
C ALA A 159 -11.85 11.89 7.05
N THR A 160 -10.60 11.63 7.44
CA THR A 160 -10.24 10.58 8.40
C THR A 160 -10.84 10.89 9.79
N ALA A 161 -10.70 12.13 10.25
CA ALA A 161 -11.28 12.57 11.53
C ALA A 161 -12.80 12.50 11.55
N ASP A 162 -13.46 12.94 10.48
CA ASP A 162 -14.92 12.89 10.32
C ASP A 162 -15.44 11.46 10.36
N ALA A 163 -14.80 10.56 9.59
CA ALA A 163 -15.15 9.13 9.59
C ALA A 163 -14.98 8.49 10.97
N ASP A 164 -13.88 8.81 11.69
CA ASP A 164 -13.62 8.28 13.03
C ASP A 164 -14.69 8.79 14.04
N TRP A 165 -15.03 10.07 13.98
CA TRP A 165 -16.07 10.66 14.82
C TRP A 165 -17.43 10.02 14.59
N ILE A 166 -17.83 9.83 13.32
CA ILE A 166 -19.10 9.19 12.96
C ILE A 166 -19.13 7.75 13.46
N ALA A 167 -18.07 6.97 13.19
CA ALA A 167 -17.97 5.58 13.62
C ALA A 167 -18.13 5.46 15.14
N ARG A 168 -17.40 6.27 15.93
CA ARG A 168 -17.52 6.28 17.40
C ARG A 168 -18.91 6.68 17.87
N SER A 169 -19.52 7.71 17.28
CA SER A 169 -20.83 8.21 17.69
C SER A 169 -21.97 7.22 17.42
N LYS A 170 -21.81 6.37 16.42
CA LYS A 170 -22.80 5.36 16.00
C LYS A 170 -22.51 3.96 16.53
N GLY A 171 -21.34 3.73 17.11
CA GLY A 171 -20.88 2.41 17.55
C GLY A 171 -20.53 1.47 16.40
N TYR A 172 -20.13 2.02 15.23
CA TYR A 172 -19.65 1.24 14.08
C TYR A 172 -18.17 0.91 14.22
N GLU A 173 -17.73 -0.12 13.48
CA GLU A 173 -16.32 -0.43 13.31
C GLU A 173 -15.57 0.79 12.74
N ARG A 174 -14.43 1.08 13.36
CA ARG A 174 -13.56 2.21 12.99
C ARG A 174 -12.56 1.75 11.93
N PHE A 175 -12.17 2.66 11.06
CA PHE A 175 -10.99 2.42 10.23
C PHE A 175 -9.75 2.19 11.11
N VAL A 176 -9.00 1.13 10.82
CA VAL A 176 -7.73 0.80 11.49
C VAL A 176 -6.52 1.22 10.67
N SER A 177 -6.72 1.55 9.40
CA SER A 177 -5.63 1.95 8.49
C SER A 177 -6.01 3.11 7.58
N ALA A 178 -5.00 3.91 7.23
CA ALA A 178 -5.01 4.88 6.14
C ALA A 178 -3.95 4.49 5.11
N GLN A 179 -4.30 4.49 3.81
CA GLN A 179 -3.35 4.19 2.74
C GLN A 179 -3.28 5.34 1.73
N ASN A 180 -2.14 6.05 1.67
CA ASN A 180 -1.95 7.19 0.78
C ASN A 180 -0.57 7.16 0.11
N GLU A 181 -0.39 7.97 -0.97
CA GLU A 181 0.90 8.14 -1.61
C GLU A 181 1.91 8.76 -0.64
N TYR A 182 3.04 8.08 -0.45
CA TYR A 182 4.12 8.59 0.38
C TYR A 182 5.47 8.03 -0.03
N SER A 183 6.43 8.92 -0.21
CA SER A 183 7.82 8.60 -0.52
C SER A 183 8.69 9.80 -0.17
N LEU A 184 10.01 9.68 -0.19
CA LEU A 184 10.91 10.83 -0.04
C LEU A 184 10.65 11.94 -1.05
N MET A 185 10.09 11.64 -2.23
CA MET A 185 9.72 12.61 -3.26
C MET A 185 8.27 13.12 -3.17
N ARG A 186 7.47 12.60 -2.23
CA ARG A 186 6.05 12.93 -2.01
C ARG A 186 5.73 12.90 -0.53
N ARG A 187 5.98 13.98 0.17
CA ARG A 187 5.93 14.08 1.64
C ARG A 187 4.71 14.81 2.18
N GLY A 188 3.75 15.17 1.33
CA GLY A 188 2.59 15.98 1.74
C GLY A 188 1.75 15.39 2.87
N VAL A 189 1.76 14.06 3.08
CA VAL A 189 1.04 13.40 4.19
C VAL A 189 1.64 13.72 5.57
N GLU A 190 2.92 14.15 5.64
CA GLU A 190 3.60 14.46 6.90
C GLU A 190 2.99 15.65 7.64
N ALA A 191 2.38 16.60 6.89
CA ALA A 191 1.84 17.83 7.47
C ALA A 191 0.61 17.59 8.35
N GLU A 192 -0.30 16.71 7.91
CA GLU A 192 -1.60 16.53 8.59
C GLU A 192 -2.00 15.06 8.75
N LEU A 193 -1.83 14.23 7.70
CA LEU A 193 -2.41 12.89 7.70
C LEU A 193 -1.65 11.92 8.63
N LEU A 194 -0.31 11.94 8.65
CA LEU A 194 0.45 11.12 9.60
C LEU A 194 0.16 11.51 11.05
N PRO A 195 0.17 12.82 11.45
CA PRO A 195 -0.29 13.23 12.78
C PRO A 195 -1.72 12.78 13.10
N ALA A 196 -2.65 12.84 12.14
CA ALA A 196 -4.01 12.35 12.32
C ALA A 196 -4.04 10.83 12.55
N CYS A 197 -3.25 10.06 11.79
CA CYS A 197 -3.14 8.61 12.01
C CYS A 197 -2.64 8.29 13.42
N GLU A 198 -1.62 8.98 13.91
CA GLU A 198 -1.11 8.80 15.28
C GLU A 198 -2.19 9.15 16.32
N HIS A 199 -2.87 10.29 16.14
CA HIS A 199 -3.91 10.75 17.07
C HIS A 199 -5.10 9.80 17.17
N TYR A 200 -5.58 9.28 16.03
CA TYR A 200 -6.74 8.40 15.96
C TYR A 200 -6.38 6.91 16.09
N GLY A 201 -5.10 6.57 16.14
CA GLY A 201 -4.60 5.21 16.29
C GLY A 201 -4.72 4.36 15.04
N LEU A 202 -4.62 4.97 13.83
CA LEU A 202 -4.57 4.26 12.56
C LEU A 202 -3.13 3.88 12.19
N GLY A 203 -2.95 2.70 11.61
CA GLY A 203 -1.70 2.34 10.95
C GLY A 203 -1.65 2.93 9.55
N PHE A 204 -0.54 3.59 9.23
CA PHE A 204 -0.35 4.14 7.89
C PHE A 204 0.31 3.11 6.97
N LEU A 205 -0.28 2.93 5.80
CA LEU A 205 0.23 2.10 4.70
C LEU A 205 0.50 3.02 3.51
N GLN A 206 1.71 3.07 3.01
CA GLN A 206 2.00 3.90 1.85
C GLN A 206 2.05 3.09 0.58
N TYR A 207 1.51 3.66 -0.51
CA TYR A 207 1.75 3.19 -1.86
C TYR A 207 2.77 4.10 -2.58
N PHE A 208 3.42 3.57 -3.62
CA PHE A 208 4.52 4.21 -4.36
C PHE A 208 5.71 4.66 -3.51
N PRO A 209 6.18 3.87 -2.53
CA PRO A 209 7.28 4.24 -1.66
C PRO A 209 8.57 4.55 -2.43
N LEU A 210 8.75 3.93 -3.59
CA LEU A 210 9.92 4.08 -4.46
C LEU A 210 9.66 5.06 -5.62
N PHE A 211 8.61 5.87 -5.55
CA PHE A 211 8.24 6.84 -6.57
C PHE A 211 8.28 6.25 -8.00
N SER A 212 7.53 5.19 -8.23
CA SER A 212 7.52 4.43 -9.49
C SER A 212 8.87 3.81 -9.87
N GLY A 213 9.75 3.59 -8.90
CA GLY A 213 11.06 2.98 -9.06
C GLY A 213 12.21 3.97 -9.24
N LEU A 214 11.98 5.28 -9.18
CA LEU A 214 13.06 6.29 -9.25
C LEU A 214 14.01 6.18 -8.07
N LEU A 215 13.53 5.83 -6.89
CA LEU A 215 14.33 5.70 -5.68
C LEU A 215 15.00 4.32 -5.52
N THR A 216 15.21 3.60 -6.64
CA THR A 216 15.93 2.31 -6.62
C THR A 216 17.39 2.41 -7.07
N GLY A 217 17.85 3.60 -7.46
CA GLY A 217 19.21 3.82 -7.94
C GLY A 217 19.52 3.31 -9.36
N LYS A 218 18.51 2.92 -10.14
CA LYS A 218 18.72 2.38 -11.51
C LYS A 218 18.59 3.39 -12.63
N TYR A 219 18.10 4.60 -12.33
CA TYR A 219 17.95 5.66 -13.34
C TYR A 219 19.15 6.61 -13.29
N ARG A 220 19.56 7.12 -14.45
CA ARG A 220 20.68 8.06 -14.57
C ARG A 220 20.25 9.28 -15.37
N ARG A 221 20.76 10.45 -14.98
CA ARG A 221 20.53 11.71 -15.68
C ARG A 221 21.06 11.62 -17.12
N GLY A 222 20.26 12.05 -18.08
CA GLY A 222 20.64 12.04 -19.49
C GLY A 222 20.56 10.69 -20.18
N GLU A 223 20.24 9.62 -19.45
CA GLU A 223 20.08 8.28 -20.04
C GLU A 223 18.60 7.92 -20.26
N PRO A 224 18.28 7.08 -21.25
CA PRO A 224 16.95 6.55 -21.41
C PRO A 224 16.59 5.64 -20.22
N PRO A 225 15.28 5.55 -19.86
CA PRO A 225 14.86 4.63 -18.81
C PRO A 225 15.31 3.20 -19.11
N PRO A 226 15.85 2.45 -18.12
CA PRO A 226 16.25 1.06 -18.31
C PRO A 226 15.10 0.21 -18.86
N GLU A 227 15.45 -0.71 -19.79
CA GLU A 227 14.48 -1.63 -20.40
C GLU A 227 13.69 -2.40 -19.33
N GLY A 228 12.39 -2.61 -19.56
CA GLY A 228 11.49 -3.28 -18.61
C GLY A 228 11.13 -2.44 -17.36
N SER A 229 11.77 -1.27 -17.15
CA SER A 229 11.39 -0.38 -16.07
C SER A 229 9.99 0.24 -16.29
N ARG A 230 9.33 0.71 -15.21
CA ARG A 230 8.01 1.32 -15.33
C ARG A 230 8.02 2.55 -16.25
N TYR A 231 9.06 3.38 -16.17
CA TYR A 231 9.21 4.57 -17.03
C TYR A 231 9.45 4.20 -18.50
N HIS A 232 10.10 3.07 -18.78
CA HIS A 232 10.26 2.55 -20.12
C HIS A 232 8.95 1.99 -20.68
N VAL A 233 8.34 1.02 -19.97
CA VAL A 233 7.11 0.31 -20.41
C VAL A 233 5.93 1.26 -20.62
N TRP A 234 5.79 2.31 -19.78
CA TRP A 234 4.70 3.27 -19.88
C TRP A 234 5.06 4.54 -20.65
N ASN A 235 6.21 4.57 -21.29
CA ASN A 235 6.71 5.72 -22.04
C ASN A 235 6.69 7.04 -21.23
N LEU A 236 7.11 6.96 -19.98
CA LEU A 236 7.11 8.09 -19.05
C LEU A 236 8.45 8.85 -19.01
N GLY A 237 9.35 8.62 -19.95
CA GLY A 237 10.68 9.23 -19.97
C GLY A 237 10.66 10.75 -19.86
N LYS A 238 9.66 11.42 -20.46
CA LYS A 238 9.47 12.88 -20.34
C LYS A 238 9.20 13.37 -18.91
N ARG A 239 8.88 12.47 -17.97
CA ARG A 239 8.70 12.81 -16.55
C ARG A 239 10.01 12.74 -15.75
N LEU A 240 11.10 12.33 -16.39
CA LEU A 240 12.44 12.34 -15.81
C LEU A 240 13.05 13.73 -16.02
N SER A 241 12.63 14.68 -15.18
CA SER A 241 13.13 16.07 -15.22
C SER A 241 14.41 16.25 -14.42
N ASP A 242 15.18 17.29 -14.73
CA ASP A 242 16.40 17.62 -14.00
C ASP A 242 16.13 17.84 -12.50
N ASP A 243 15.06 18.54 -12.13
CA ASP A 243 14.66 18.75 -10.72
C ASP A 243 14.51 17.44 -9.95
N ARG A 244 14.03 16.37 -10.61
CA ARG A 244 13.94 15.04 -9.98
C ARG A 244 15.28 14.40 -9.80
N PHE A 245 16.17 14.54 -10.78
CA PHE A 245 17.53 14.04 -10.67
C PHE A 245 18.34 14.82 -9.63
N ASP A 246 18.12 16.13 -9.46
CA ASP A 246 18.76 16.90 -8.38
C ASP A 246 18.44 16.30 -7.00
N VAL A 247 17.19 15.88 -6.78
CA VAL A 247 16.77 15.19 -5.55
C VAL A 247 17.41 13.80 -5.45
N ILE A 248 17.38 13.01 -6.53
CA ILE A 248 17.92 11.64 -6.54
C ILE A 248 19.43 11.68 -6.25
N GLU A 249 20.19 12.55 -6.89
CA GLU A 249 21.63 12.67 -6.74
C GLU A 249 22.03 13.09 -5.33
N LYS A 250 21.26 13.99 -4.69
CA LYS A 250 21.45 14.33 -3.27
C LYS A 250 21.23 13.11 -2.36
N LEU A 251 20.16 12.32 -2.63
CA LEU A 251 19.87 11.12 -1.86
C LEU A 251 20.90 10.02 -2.11
N GLU A 252 21.42 9.87 -3.33
CA GLU A 252 22.52 8.94 -3.65
C GLU A 252 23.81 9.33 -2.93
N ALA A 253 24.14 10.64 -2.87
CA ALA A 253 25.29 11.12 -2.12
C ALA A 253 25.15 10.82 -0.63
N TYR A 254 23.97 11.11 -0.04
CA TYR A 254 23.68 10.79 1.35
C TYR A 254 23.83 9.28 1.62
N ALA A 255 23.26 8.44 0.75
CA ALA A 255 23.37 6.98 0.87
C ALA A 255 24.85 6.50 0.84
N ALA A 256 25.64 7.06 -0.07
CA ALA A 256 27.07 6.73 -0.19
C ALA A 256 27.87 7.12 1.07
N GLU A 257 27.60 8.28 1.66
CA GLU A 257 28.23 8.74 2.91
C GLU A 257 27.91 7.81 4.10
N HIS A 258 26.74 7.18 4.10
CA HIS A 258 26.31 6.25 5.15
C HIS A 258 26.58 4.78 4.82
N GLY A 259 27.21 4.48 3.67
CA GLY A 259 27.54 3.11 3.26
C GLY A 259 26.32 2.23 2.96
N VAL A 260 25.19 2.84 2.54
CA VAL A 260 23.94 2.18 2.22
C VAL A 260 23.50 2.49 0.79
N THR A 261 22.46 1.84 0.29
CA THR A 261 21.90 2.10 -1.04
C THR A 261 20.78 3.14 -0.99
N LEU A 262 20.47 3.76 -2.14
CA LEU A 262 19.29 4.65 -2.26
C LEU A 262 18.00 3.93 -1.89
N LEU A 263 17.88 2.63 -2.18
CA LEU A 263 16.73 1.80 -1.80
C LEU A 263 16.61 1.70 -0.28
N ASP A 264 17.73 1.49 0.43
CA ASP A 264 17.75 1.41 1.89
C ASP A 264 17.30 2.75 2.50
N VAL A 265 17.80 3.88 1.97
CA VAL A 265 17.40 5.22 2.40
C VAL A 265 15.89 5.44 2.18
N ALA A 266 15.37 5.07 0.99
CA ALA A 266 13.97 5.27 0.66
C ALA A 266 13.02 4.45 1.54
N ILE A 267 13.33 3.18 1.77
CA ILE A 267 12.48 2.29 2.60
C ILE A 267 12.69 2.59 4.09
N GLY A 268 13.94 2.73 4.54
CA GLY A 268 14.26 2.99 5.94
C GLY A 268 13.64 4.29 6.46
N TYR A 269 13.71 5.38 5.68
CA TYR A 269 13.06 6.64 6.04
C TYR A 269 11.55 6.48 6.30
N LEU A 270 10.86 5.78 5.40
CA LEU A 270 9.41 5.55 5.54
C LEU A 270 9.10 4.65 6.73
N ALA A 271 9.87 3.58 6.88
CA ALA A 271 9.70 2.65 8.00
C ALA A 271 10.01 3.28 9.36
N ALA A 272 10.81 4.36 9.41
CA ALA A 272 11.10 5.07 10.64
C ALA A 272 9.98 6.00 11.13
N GLN A 273 8.96 6.27 10.30
CA GLN A 273 7.84 7.11 10.72
C GLN A 273 6.93 6.36 11.70
N PRO A 274 6.55 6.97 12.85
CA PRO A 274 5.80 6.27 13.90
C PRO A 274 4.45 5.69 13.45
N ALA A 275 3.70 6.42 12.60
CA ALA A 275 2.41 5.97 12.08
C ALA A 275 2.53 4.82 11.07
N VAL A 276 3.70 4.64 10.43
CA VAL A 276 3.88 3.65 9.36
C VAL A 276 3.91 2.23 9.91
N ALA A 277 2.91 1.44 9.55
CA ALA A 277 2.82 0.03 9.92
C ALA A 277 3.55 -0.88 8.92
N SER A 278 3.42 -0.59 7.62
CA SER A 278 4.06 -1.38 6.57
C SER A 278 4.36 -0.54 5.34
N VAL A 279 5.52 -0.75 4.73
CA VAL A 279 5.94 -0.13 3.46
C VAL A 279 5.52 -1.03 2.31
N ILE A 280 4.45 -0.68 1.60
CA ILE A 280 3.93 -1.48 0.49
C ILE A 280 4.76 -1.23 -0.77
N ALA A 281 5.69 -2.12 -1.05
CA ALA A 281 6.55 -2.07 -2.22
C ALA A 281 6.11 -3.07 -3.29
N GLY A 282 5.93 -2.58 -4.53
CA GLY A 282 5.67 -3.44 -5.68
C GLY A 282 6.95 -4.09 -6.19
N ALA A 283 6.86 -5.34 -6.64
CA ALA A 283 7.95 -6.06 -7.28
C ALA A 283 7.47 -6.71 -8.59
N THR A 284 8.39 -6.97 -9.51
CA THR A 284 8.16 -7.71 -10.75
C THR A 284 9.11 -8.90 -10.89
N THR A 285 10.03 -9.08 -9.95
CA THR A 285 10.92 -10.25 -9.88
C THR A 285 11.21 -10.63 -8.42
N PRO A 286 11.58 -11.89 -8.13
CA PRO A 286 12.04 -12.36 -6.83
C PRO A 286 13.19 -11.52 -6.25
N GLU A 287 14.14 -11.08 -7.09
CA GLU A 287 15.28 -10.26 -6.65
C GLU A 287 14.82 -8.91 -6.09
N GLN A 288 13.80 -8.29 -6.70
CA GLN A 288 13.24 -7.03 -6.19
C GLN A 288 12.54 -7.23 -4.84
N VAL A 289 11.88 -8.37 -4.63
CA VAL A 289 11.30 -8.71 -3.32
C VAL A 289 12.38 -8.80 -2.26
N ARG A 290 13.46 -9.56 -2.53
CA ARG A 290 14.60 -9.70 -1.60
C ARG A 290 15.28 -8.36 -1.33
N ALA A 291 15.46 -7.53 -2.36
CA ALA A 291 16.05 -6.21 -2.21
C ALA A 291 15.17 -5.31 -1.31
N ASN A 292 13.86 -5.29 -1.54
CA ASN A 292 12.92 -4.50 -0.71
C ASN A 292 12.92 -4.98 0.75
N ALA A 293 12.88 -6.29 0.99
CA ALA A 293 12.97 -6.86 2.34
C ALA A 293 14.31 -6.55 3.00
N GLY A 294 15.41 -6.67 2.24
CA GLY A 294 16.77 -6.38 2.70
C GLY A 294 17.00 -4.93 3.09
N ALA A 295 16.23 -3.98 2.55
CA ALA A 295 16.38 -2.56 2.85
C ALA A 295 16.02 -2.20 4.31
N LEU A 296 15.29 -3.06 5.03
CA LEU A 296 15.04 -2.89 6.47
C LEU A 296 16.31 -3.04 7.36
N ARG A 297 17.42 -3.53 6.82
CA ARG A 297 18.69 -3.63 7.57
C ARG A 297 19.23 -2.26 7.97
N TRP A 298 18.96 -1.23 7.17
CA TRP A 298 19.26 0.13 7.56
C TRP A 298 18.09 0.72 8.36
N GLN A 299 18.38 1.04 9.61
CA GLN A 299 17.43 1.67 10.54
C GLN A 299 17.94 3.07 10.83
N PRO A 300 17.41 4.12 10.18
CA PRO A 300 17.87 5.49 10.38
C PRO A 300 17.60 5.94 11.81
N SER A 301 18.57 6.66 12.38
CA SER A 301 18.40 7.39 13.63
C SER A 301 17.45 8.58 13.47
N ALA A 302 17.03 9.20 14.57
CA ALA A 302 16.26 10.44 14.52
C ALA A 302 17.02 11.56 13.79
N ASP A 303 18.34 11.61 13.94
CA ASP A 303 19.20 12.60 13.28
C ASP A 303 19.24 12.35 11.75
N ASP A 304 19.33 11.09 11.32
CA ASP A 304 19.24 10.72 9.90
C ASP A 304 17.89 11.12 9.29
N VAL A 305 16.79 10.87 9.98
CA VAL A 305 15.45 11.26 9.53
C VAL A 305 15.35 12.78 9.39
N ASN A 306 15.89 13.55 10.34
CA ASN A 306 15.90 15.01 10.29
C ASN A 306 16.78 15.51 9.15
N ALA A 307 18.00 14.98 9.01
CA ALA A 307 18.90 15.33 7.91
C ALA A 307 18.27 15.10 6.54
N LEU A 308 17.58 13.97 6.35
CA LEU A 308 16.83 13.68 5.12
C LEU A 308 15.64 14.63 4.89
N ARG A 309 15.00 15.11 5.96
CA ARG A 309 13.93 16.12 5.85
C ARG A 309 14.45 17.48 5.41
N GLU A 310 15.63 17.88 5.90
CA GLU A 310 16.28 19.15 5.56
C GLU A 310 16.91 19.12 4.16
N LEU A 311 17.36 17.95 3.70
CA LEU A 311 17.96 17.75 2.39
C LEU A 311 16.96 17.97 1.23
N LEU A 312 15.65 17.76 1.47
CA LEU A 312 14.55 17.72 0.50
C LEU A 312 13.55 18.83 0.69
#